data_c0e6b1e2f788b5fdaeadac70c88945e9
#
_entry.id   c0e6b1e2f788b5fdaeadac70c88945e9
#
_cell.length_a   1.000
_cell.length_b   1.000
_cell.length_c   1.000
_cell.angle_alpha   90.00
_cell.angle_beta   90.00
_cell.angle_gamma   90.00
#
_symmetry.space_group_name_H-M   'P 1'
#
loop_
_entity.id
_entity.type
_entity.pdbx_description
1 polymer ?
#
loop_
_entity_poly.entity_id
_entity_poly.type
_entity_poly.pdbx_seq_one_letter_code
_entity_poly.pdbx_strand_id
1 'polypeptide(L)'
;DEAGHEGDVDLKIKTIEYLDNRAVRIIYEETQKWDEPVAIAILPDHPTPCSIRTHTNTPVPFLIYKPGEQPDSVTTFDEFSVSNGKYGILEKDQFIKEFLND
;
A
#
# COMPACT_ATOMS: atom_id res chain seq x y z
N ASP A 1 -12.34 3.57 -2.85
CA ASP A 1 -13.06 3.21 -4.07
C ASP A 1 -14.26 4.13 -4.31
N GLU A 2 -15.14 4.26 -3.35
CA GLU A 2 -16.35 5.07 -3.47
C GLU A 2 -16.04 6.54 -3.79
N ALA A 3 -15.09 7.15 -3.09
CA ALA A 3 -14.69 8.53 -3.35
C ALA A 3 -14.12 8.70 -4.76
N GLY A 4 -13.41 7.69 -5.28
CA GLY A 4 -12.91 7.68 -6.65
C GLY A 4 -14.04 7.65 -7.67
N HIS A 5 -15.04 6.80 -7.44
CA HIS A 5 -16.23 6.72 -8.31
C HIS A 5 -17.02 8.02 -8.33
N GLU A 6 -17.08 8.72 -7.20
CA GLU A 6 -17.74 10.03 -7.10
C GLU A 6 -16.90 11.15 -7.70
N GLY A 7 -15.62 10.91 -7.93
CA GLY A 7 -14.69 11.93 -8.40
C GLY A 7 -14.36 12.98 -7.35
N ASP A 8 -14.52 12.64 -6.07
CA ASP A 8 -14.32 13.56 -4.95
C ASP A 8 -12.88 13.43 -4.42
N VAL A 9 -12.01 14.31 -4.88
CA VAL A 9 -10.58 14.29 -4.53
C VAL A 9 -10.37 14.54 -3.03
N ASP A 10 -11.05 15.52 -2.46
CA ASP A 10 -10.88 15.85 -1.04
C ASP A 10 -11.33 14.72 -0.14
N LEU A 11 -12.46 14.09 -0.46
CA LEU A 11 -12.94 12.93 0.28
C LEU A 11 -11.97 11.75 0.15
N LYS A 12 -11.41 11.56 -1.02
CA LYS A 12 -10.44 10.48 -1.25
C LYS A 12 -9.19 10.67 -0.40
N ILE A 13 -8.65 11.89 -0.33
CA ILE A 13 -7.50 12.21 0.50
C ILE A 13 -7.81 11.96 1.98
N LYS A 14 -8.94 12.45 2.46
CA LYS A 14 -9.37 12.24 3.85
C LYS A 14 -9.55 10.76 4.19
N THR A 15 -10.09 10.00 3.25
CA THR A 15 -10.29 8.56 3.45
C THR A 15 -8.95 7.83 3.59
N ILE A 16 -7.95 8.19 2.77
CA ILE A 16 -6.62 7.61 2.85
C ILE A 16 -5.96 7.97 4.18
N GLU A 17 -6.04 9.23 4.60
CA GLU A 17 -5.48 9.67 5.88
C GLU A 17 -6.16 8.97 7.06
N TYR A 18 -7.47 8.81 7.01
CA TYR A 18 -8.24 8.12 8.03
C TYR A 18 -7.83 6.65 8.12
N LEU A 19 -7.68 6.00 6.97
CA LEU A 19 -7.25 4.60 6.91
C LEU A 19 -5.87 4.41 7.50
N ASP A 20 -4.95 5.33 7.19
CA ASP A 20 -3.60 5.30 7.76
C ASP A 20 -3.65 5.42 9.29
N ASN A 21 -4.37 6.41 9.82
CA ASN A 21 -4.45 6.63 11.25
C ASN A 21 -5.20 5.56 12.02
N ARG A 22 -6.29 5.04 11.44
CA ARG A 22 -7.22 4.16 12.17
C ARG A 22 -6.97 2.69 11.96
N ALA A 23 -6.28 2.32 10.88
CA ALA A 23 -6.01 0.92 10.60
C ALA A 23 -4.52 0.63 10.52
N VAL A 24 -3.81 1.25 9.59
CA VAL A 24 -2.40 0.94 9.34
C VAL A 24 -1.54 1.22 10.55
N ARG A 25 -1.67 2.41 11.14
CA ARG A 25 -0.89 2.79 12.31
C ARG A 25 -1.15 1.86 13.49
N ILE A 26 -2.41 1.55 13.75
CA ILE A 26 -2.78 0.70 14.89
C ILE A 26 -2.25 -0.72 14.71
N ILE A 27 -2.39 -1.29 13.53
CA ILE A 27 -1.87 -2.63 13.24
C ILE A 27 -0.35 -2.66 13.41
N TYR A 28 0.35 -1.66 12.89
CA TYR A 28 1.79 -1.56 13.02
C TYR A 28 2.22 -1.46 14.48
N GLU A 29 1.61 -0.55 15.25
CA GLU A 29 1.96 -0.33 16.65
C GLU A 29 1.66 -1.57 17.51
N GLU A 30 0.52 -2.21 17.30
CA GLU A 30 0.15 -3.40 18.08
C GLU A 30 1.07 -4.59 17.79
N THR A 31 1.40 -4.83 16.52
CA THR A 31 2.25 -5.96 16.14
C THR A 31 3.69 -5.79 16.64
N GLN A 32 4.15 -4.54 16.88
CA GLN A 32 5.46 -4.31 17.49
C GLN A 32 5.56 -4.83 18.92
N LYS A 33 4.45 -5.02 19.59
CA LYS A 33 4.40 -5.51 20.97
C LYS A 33 4.41 -7.03 21.06
N TRP A 34 4.25 -7.73 19.94
CA TRP A 34 4.19 -9.19 19.92
C TRP A 34 5.60 -9.77 20.00
N ASP A 35 5.69 -10.97 20.60
CA ASP A 35 6.95 -11.69 20.73
C ASP A 35 7.47 -12.22 19.38
N GLU A 36 6.56 -12.46 18.44
CA GLU A 36 6.90 -12.96 17.12
C GLU A 36 7.01 -11.82 16.11
N PRO A 37 7.96 -11.88 15.16
CA PRO A 37 8.02 -10.89 14.08
C PRO A 37 6.82 -11.06 13.15
N VAL A 38 6.21 -9.94 12.77
CA VAL A 38 5.04 -9.91 11.90
C VAL A 38 5.36 -9.13 10.64
N ALA A 39 5.22 -9.77 9.47
CA ALA A 39 5.34 -9.09 8.20
C ALA A 39 3.99 -8.47 7.82
N ILE A 40 4.04 -7.26 7.26
CA ILE A 40 2.83 -6.52 6.87
C ILE A 40 2.96 -6.12 5.42
N ALA A 41 1.89 -6.36 4.63
CA ALA A 41 1.80 -5.88 3.27
C ALA A 41 0.59 -4.95 3.15
N ILE A 42 0.78 -3.86 2.42
CA ILE A 42 -0.28 -2.88 2.15
C ILE A 42 -0.34 -2.67 0.65
N LEU A 43 -1.51 -2.88 0.07
CA LEU A 43 -1.73 -2.64 -1.34
C LEU A 43 -3.22 -2.45 -1.61
N PRO A 44 -3.58 -1.60 -2.59
CA PRO A 44 -4.96 -1.52 -3.06
C PRO A 44 -5.26 -2.68 -4.02
N ASP A 45 -6.54 -2.89 -4.31
CA ASP A 45 -6.97 -3.91 -5.27
C ASP A 45 -6.86 -3.40 -6.72
N HIS A 46 -7.27 -2.16 -6.97
CA HIS A 46 -7.23 -1.54 -8.29
C HIS A 46 -7.27 -0.02 -8.17
N PRO A 47 -6.84 0.72 -9.21
CA PRO A 47 -7.02 2.17 -9.21
C PRO A 47 -8.48 2.54 -9.48
N THR A 48 -8.91 3.67 -8.89
CA THR A 48 -10.18 4.31 -9.21
C THR A 48 -9.94 5.81 -9.26
N PRO A 49 -9.29 6.31 -10.34
CA PRO A 49 -8.96 7.73 -10.41
C PRO A 49 -10.20 8.61 -10.41
N CYS A 50 -10.15 9.71 -9.65
CA CYS A 50 -11.26 10.66 -9.59
C CYS A 50 -11.60 11.26 -10.95
N SER A 51 -10.61 11.44 -11.81
CA SER A 51 -10.80 11.99 -13.16
C SER A 51 -11.61 11.06 -14.06
N ILE A 52 -11.54 9.75 -13.84
CA ILE A 52 -12.19 8.73 -14.66
C ILE A 52 -13.45 8.21 -14.01
N ARG A 53 -13.52 8.21 -12.68
CA ARG A 53 -14.64 7.74 -11.85
C ARG A 53 -14.99 6.26 -12.03
N THR A 54 -14.02 5.46 -12.48
CA THR A 54 -14.18 4.02 -12.59
C THR A 54 -12.83 3.34 -12.47
N HIS A 55 -12.84 2.02 -12.41
CA HIS A 55 -11.62 1.24 -12.29
C HIS A 55 -10.78 1.29 -13.56
N THR A 56 -9.47 1.22 -13.39
CA THR A 56 -8.53 1.03 -14.49
C THR A 56 -7.67 -0.19 -14.18
N ASN A 57 -6.91 -0.65 -15.17
CA ASN A 57 -6.00 -1.78 -15.00
C ASN A 57 -4.53 -1.37 -14.90
N THR A 58 -4.29 -0.10 -14.60
CA THR A 58 -2.93 0.38 -14.38
C THR A 58 -2.36 -0.19 -13.07
N PRO A 59 -1.02 -0.30 -12.97
CA PRO A 59 -0.41 -0.81 -11.74
C PRO A 59 -0.77 0.01 -10.50
N VAL A 60 -0.82 -0.66 -9.35
CA VAL A 60 -1.07 -0.02 -8.05
C VAL A 60 0.21 -0.09 -7.20
N PRO A 61 0.40 0.88 -6.29
CA PRO A 61 1.55 0.83 -5.39
C PRO A 61 1.35 -0.26 -4.34
N PHE A 62 2.45 -0.83 -3.86
CA PHE A 62 2.41 -1.75 -2.73
C PHE A 62 3.58 -1.48 -1.80
N LEU A 63 3.43 -1.93 -0.56
CA LEU A 63 4.44 -1.84 0.48
C LEU A 63 4.53 -3.19 1.19
N ILE A 64 5.75 -3.65 1.42
CA ILE A 64 6.02 -4.84 2.22
C ILE A 64 6.93 -4.43 3.37
N TYR A 65 6.48 -4.65 4.59
CA TYR A 65 7.25 -4.44 5.81
C TYR A 65 7.62 -5.80 6.40
N LYS A 66 8.91 -6.02 6.61
CA LYS A 66 9.42 -7.22 7.29
C LYS A 66 10.36 -6.78 8.40
N PRO A 67 10.10 -7.17 9.66
CA PRO A 67 10.95 -6.78 10.77
C PRO A 67 12.41 -7.20 10.54
N GLY A 68 13.33 -6.29 10.81
CA GLY A 68 14.77 -6.55 10.67
C GLY A 68 15.33 -6.33 9.28
N GLU A 69 14.52 -6.15 8.25
CA GLU A 69 15.01 -5.81 6.92
C GLU A 69 15.29 -4.32 6.80
N GLN A 70 16.32 -3.99 6.03
CA GLN A 70 16.62 -2.59 5.73
C GLN A 70 15.60 -2.05 4.73
N PRO A 71 15.07 -0.84 4.95
CA PRO A 71 14.19 -0.22 3.97
C PRO A 71 14.97 0.17 2.72
N ASP A 72 14.27 0.27 1.59
CA ASP A 72 14.87 0.85 0.38
C ASP A 72 14.89 2.39 0.50
N SER A 73 15.28 3.08 -0.57
CA SER A 73 15.41 4.54 -0.56
C SER A 73 14.07 5.28 -0.66
N VAL A 74 12.98 4.56 -0.91
CA VAL A 74 11.65 5.19 -1.10
C VAL A 74 11.03 5.45 0.26
N THR A 75 10.64 6.71 0.50
CA THR A 75 10.07 7.15 1.78
C THR A 75 8.62 7.62 1.66
N THR A 76 8.07 7.65 0.45
CA THR A 76 6.70 8.11 0.19
C THR A 76 5.92 7.02 -0.55
N PHE A 77 4.71 6.74 -0.08
CA PHE A 77 3.86 5.71 -0.65
C PHE A 77 2.88 6.34 -1.64
N ASP A 78 3.28 6.40 -2.90
CA ASP A 78 2.46 6.88 -4.01
C ASP A 78 2.93 6.20 -5.31
N GLU A 79 2.13 6.32 -6.37
CA GLU A 79 2.35 5.61 -7.63
C GLU A 79 3.66 6.00 -8.32
N PHE A 80 4.15 7.21 -8.08
CA PHE A 80 5.39 7.69 -8.70
C PHE A 80 6.62 7.28 -7.91
N SER A 81 6.59 7.52 -6.60
CA SER A 81 7.73 7.28 -5.72
C SER A 81 8.08 5.80 -5.64
N VAL A 82 7.07 4.92 -5.58
CA VAL A 82 7.29 3.48 -5.43
C VAL A 82 7.95 2.84 -6.66
N SER A 83 7.93 3.50 -7.81
CA SER A 83 8.59 2.98 -9.01
C SER A 83 10.11 2.85 -8.81
N ASN A 84 10.68 3.55 -7.83
CA ASN A 84 12.10 3.47 -7.47
C ASN A 84 12.37 2.45 -6.38
N GLY A 85 11.36 1.71 -5.93
CA GLY A 85 11.50 0.69 -4.90
C GLY A 85 12.23 -0.55 -5.40
N LYS A 86 12.74 -1.35 -4.44
CA LYS A 86 13.58 -2.50 -4.79
C LYS A 86 12.86 -3.64 -5.52
N TYR A 87 11.54 -3.72 -5.41
CA TYR A 87 10.79 -4.81 -6.04
C TYR A 87 10.40 -4.53 -7.48
N GLY A 88 10.37 -3.26 -7.91
CA GLY A 88 9.89 -2.90 -9.23
C GLY A 88 8.42 -3.27 -9.43
N ILE A 89 8.06 -3.72 -10.63
CA ILE A 89 6.70 -4.14 -10.96
C ILE A 89 6.58 -5.65 -10.75
N LEU A 90 5.64 -6.06 -9.92
CA LEU A 90 5.32 -7.47 -9.70
C LEU A 90 4.00 -7.81 -10.36
N GLU A 91 3.95 -8.95 -11.03
CA GLU A 91 2.77 -9.41 -11.76
C GLU A 91 2.29 -10.75 -11.23
N LYS A 92 1.00 -11.02 -11.36
CA LYS A 92 0.37 -12.29 -11.01
C LYS A 92 0.70 -12.71 -9.57
N ASP A 93 1.27 -13.87 -9.38
CA ASP A 93 1.59 -14.43 -8.07
C ASP A 93 2.95 -13.98 -7.52
N GLN A 94 3.68 -13.15 -8.25
CA GLN A 94 5.00 -12.68 -7.80
C GLN A 94 4.93 -11.93 -6.48
N PHE A 95 3.87 -11.14 -6.26
CA PHE A 95 3.72 -10.38 -5.03
C PHE A 95 3.64 -11.30 -3.80
N ILE A 96 2.77 -12.31 -3.84
CA ILE A 96 2.60 -13.19 -2.69
C ILE A 96 3.86 -14.02 -2.43
N LYS A 97 4.57 -14.39 -3.48
CA LYS A 97 5.84 -15.10 -3.34
C LYS A 97 6.89 -14.24 -2.65
N GLU A 98 6.99 -12.96 -3.04
CA GLU A 98 7.92 -12.05 -2.38
C GLU A 98 7.52 -11.79 -0.92
N PHE A 99 6.25 -11.66 -0.65
CA PHE A 99 5.76 -11.42 0.71
C PHE A 99 6.07 -12.61 1.63
N LEU A 100 5.90 -13.83 1.13
CA LEU A 100 6.14 -15.05 1.91
C LEU A 100 7.61 -15.49 1.93
N ASN A 101 8.45 -14.86 1.13
CA ASN A 101 9.87 -15.21 1.06
C ASN A 101 10.61 -14.66 2.27
N ASP A 102 11.32 -15.54 2.94
CA ASP A 102 12.20 -15.17 4.03
C ASP A 102 13.58 -14.76 3.47
#